data_3b98ce0d3eb17f53539ead684165e331
#
_entry.id   3b98ce0d3eb17f53539ead684165e331
#
_cell.length_a   1.000
_cell.length_b   1.000
_cell.length_c   1.000
_cell.angle_alpha   90.00
_cell.angle_beta   90.00
_cell.angle_gamma   90.00
#
_symmetry.space_group_name_H-M   'P 1'
#
loop_
_entity.id
_entity.type
_entity.pdbx_description
1 polymer ?
#
loop_
_entity_poly.entity_id
_entity_poly.type
_entity_poly.pdbx_seq_one_letter_code
_entity_poly.pdbx_strand_id
1 'polypeptide(L)'
;LTAAFALCQVIYLMSGTSFAPLISAAALPVLMDTETIIYPISAVTMTALTCLAQYILERAGVCEKEDFVPLAKPEKFRWISAIVRVGAAAVLAFPLIHFGVQFCIAPPLLVAFTEFSDPQSKARSKPVKTVLIITGCALTGALLRYLLCCNAGLPLTLAAILSVAAALIIMKFAGQFIPPAGALGVLPMIIPQETLLIYPAEILAGAAVFMAAALCFRKKET
;
A
#
# COMPACT_ATOMS: atom_id res chain seq x y z
N LEU A 1 12.55 -9.04 3.40
CA LEU A 1 11.20 -8.46 3.33
C LEU A 1 10.37 -8.81 4.57
N THR A 2 10.21 -10.09 4.94
CA THR A 2 9.40 -10.54 6.11
C THR A 2 9.89 -9.99 7.43
N ALA A 3 11.21 -9.93 7.66
CA ALA A 3 11.78 -9.32 8.86
C ALA A 3 11.50 -7.81 8.94
N ALA A 4 11.61 -7.11 7.82
CA ALA A 4 11.24 -5.69 7.73
C ALA A 4 9.74 -5.49 8.02
N PHE A 5 8.89 -6.34 7.45
CA PHE A 5 7.45 -6.31 7.74
C PHE A 5 7.13 -6.58 9.21
N ALA A 6 7.81 -7.55 9.83
CA ALA A 6 7.64 -7.85 11.26
C ALA A 6 8.02 -6.65 12.14
N LEU A 7 9.15 -6.02 11.87
CA LEU A 7 9.59 -4.82 12.59
C LEU A 7 8.58 -3.68 12.42
N CYS A 8 8.10 -3.46 11.20
CA CYS A 8 7.09 -2.46 10.92
C CYS A 8 5.77 -2.71 11.66
N GLN A 9 5.33 -3.97 11.78
CA GLN A 9 4.13 -4.30 12.56
C GLN A 9 4.30 -3.98 14.05
N VAL A 10 5.49 -4.20 14.61
CA VAL A 10 5.80 -3.81 16.01
C VAL A 10 5.75 -2.30 16.15
N ILE A 11 6.43 -1.55 15.28
CA ILE A 11 6.45 -0.09 15.31
C ILE A 11 5.03 0.46 15.11
N TYR A 12 4.27 -0.08 14.17
CA TYR A 12 2.87 0.30 13.92
C TYR A 12 1.99 0.13 15.16
N LEU A 13 2.12 -1.00 15.87
CA LEU A 13 1.36 -1.24 17.10
C LEU A 13 1.79 -0.32 18.24
N MET A 14 3.07 -0.02 18.36
CA MET A 14 3.62 0.82 19.43
C MET A 14 3.41 2.32 19.20
N SER A 15 3.27 2.74 17.93
CA SER A 15 3.12 4.16 17.57
C SER A 15 1.81 4.79 18.05
N GLY A 16 0.81 3.98 18.41
CA GLY A 16 -0.53 4.48 18.78
C GLY A 16 -1.26 5.20 17.65
N THR A 17 -0.83 4.95 16.40
CA THR A 17 -1.46 5.53 15.20
C THR A 17 -2.09 4.45 14.33
N SER A 18 -2.99 4.87 13.43
CA SER A 18 -3.53 4.01 12.36
C SER A 18 -2.75 4.15 11.05
N PHE A 19 -1.53 4.72 11.09
CA PHE A 19 -0.75 5.04 9.90
C PHE A 19 -0.03 3.81 9.32
N ALA A 20 -0.78 2.92 8.67
CA ALA A 20 -0.28 1.73 8.01
C ALA A 20 0.73 1.99 6.86
N PRO A 21 0.74 3.16 6.15
CA PRO A 21 1.72 3.44 5.10
C PRO A 21 3.20 3.37 5.53
N LEU A 22 3.51 3.48 6.83
CA LEU A 22 4.88 3.29 7.33
C LEU A 22 5.46 1.92 6.92
N ILE A 23 4.59 0.90 6.81
CA ILE A 23 4.98 -0.46 6.40
C ILE A 23 5.51 -0.44 4.96
N SER A 24 4.80 0.26 4.06
CA SER A 24 5.22 0.39 2.67
C SER A 24 6.54 1.15 2.54
N ALA A 25 6.69 2.24 3.28
CA ALA A 25 7.90 3.06 3.25
C ALA A 25 9.15 2.28 3.68
N ALA A 26 9.04 1.39 4.67
CA ALA A 26 10.18 0.60 5.15
C ALA A 26 10.40 -0.69 4.33
N ALA A 27 9.34 -1.30 3.77
CA ALA A 27 9.45 -2.56 3.03
C ALA A 27 9.82 -2.36 1.55
N LEU A 28 9.53 -1.19 0.96
CA LEU A 28 9.79 -0.91 -0.45
C LEU A 28 11.29 -0.96 -0.82
N PRO A 29 12.21 -0.32 -0.06
CA PRO A 29 13.63 -0.40 -0.39
C PRO A 29 14.18 -1.83 -0.29
N VAL A 30 13.62 -2.64 0.62
CA VAL A 30 14.00 -4.06 0.75
C VAL A 30 13.52 -4.88 -0.45
N LEU A 31 12.32 -4.59 -0.99
CA LEU A 31 11.82 -5.26 -2.20
C LEU A 31 12.61 -4.87 -3.45
N MET A 32 13.00 -3.59 -3.53
CA MET A 32 13.70 -3.01 -4.68
C MET A 32 15.23 -3.12 -4.58
N ASP A 33 15.73 -3.79 -3.53
CA ASP A 33 17.17 -3.96 -3.26
C ASP A 33 17.94 -2.63 -3.30
N THR A 34 17.36 -1.61 -2.65
CA THR A 34 17.87 -0.24 -2.68
C THR A 34 18.77 0.02 -1.48
N GLU A 35 20.07 0.18 -1.72
CA GLU A 35 21.08 0.43 -0.67
C GLU A 35 21.43 1.92 -0.51
N THR A 36 20.87 2.80 -1.34
CA THR A 36 21.22 4.22 -1.31
C THR A 36 20.60 4.97 -0.12
N ILE A 37 21.40 5.82 0.52
CA ILE A 37 20.94 6.74 1.58
C ILE A 37 19.96 7.81 1.07
N ILE A 38 19.85 7.99 -0.24
CA ILE A 38 18.92 8.93 -0.87
C ILE A 38 17.48 8.56 -0.55
N TYR A 39 17.16 7.26 -0.45
CA TYR A 39 15.80 6.80 -0.17
C TYR A 39 15.28 7.29 1.19
N PRO A 40 15.93 7.04 2.34
CA PRO A 40 15.45 7.56 3.62
C PRO A 40 15.43 9.09 3.67
N ILE A 41 16.39 9.77 3.07
CA ILE A 41 16.40 11.24 3.01
C ILE A 41 15.18 11.74 2.23
N SER A 42 14.89 11.16 1.06
CA SER A 42 13.72 11.55 0.26
C SER A 42 12.41 11.23 0.97
N ALA A 43 12.31 10.10 1.66
CA ALA A 43 11.13 9.74 2.43
C ALA A 43 10.85 10.75 3.55
N VAL A 44 11.87 11.16 4.31
CA VAL A 44 11.74 12.18 5.37
C VAL A 44 11.38 13.53 4.76
N THR A 45 12.05 13.93 3.68
CA THR A 45 11.79 15.22 3.00
C THR A 45 10.38 15.29 2.46
N MET A 46 9.90 14.23 1.78
CA MET A 46 8.53 14.18 1.24
C MET A 46 7.48 14.19 2.34
N THR A 47 7.73 13.50 3.45
CA THR A 47 6.84 13.53 4.62
C THR A 47 6.79 14.94 5.21
N ALA A 48 7.94 15.60 5.38
CA ALA A 48 7.98 16.98 5.88
C ALA A 48 7.25 17.96 4.94
N LEU A 49 7.43 17.83 3.62
CA LEU A 49 6.71 18.65 2.63
C LEU A 49 5.19 18.40 2.69
N THR A 50 4.76 17.15 2.86
CA THR A 50 3.33 16.82 2.99
C THR A 50 2.74 17.43 4.26
N CYS A 51 3.44 17.33 5.40
CA CYS A 51 3.02 17.96 6.65
C CYS A 51 2.97 19.49 6.53
N LEU A 52 3.95 20.11 5.85
CA LEU A 52 3.96 21.55 5.60
C LEU A 52 2.78 21.97 4.71
N ALA A 53 2.51 21.20 3.65
CA ALA A 53 1.37 21.47 2.77
C ALA A 53 0.03 21.36 3.54
N GLN A 54 -0.13 20.32 4.36
CA GLN A 54 -1.30 20.16 5.21
C GLN A 54 -1.46 21.36 6.16
N TYR A 55 -0.37 21.77 6.84
CA TYR A 55 -0.38 22.91 7.74
C TYR A 55 -0.79 24.21 7.02
N ILE A 56 -0.29 24.45 5.81
CA ILE A 56 -0.67 25.61 5.00
C ILE A 56 -2.16 25.58 4.63
N LEU A 57 -2.68 24.42 4.20
CA LEU A 57 -4.08 24.24 3.82
C LEU A 57 -5.03 24.45 5.02
N GLU A 58 -4.65 23.98 6.20
CA GLU A 58 -5.39 24.23 7.45
C GLU A 58 -5.41 25.71 7.82
N ARG A 59 -4.25 26.39 7.69
CA ARG A 59 -4.15 27.83 7.93
C ARG A 59 -4.95 28.68 6.93
N ALA A 60 -5.02 28.20 5.68
CA ALA A 60 -5.82 28.84 4.63
C ALA A 60 -7.34 28.56 4.76
N GLY A 61 -7.76 27.73 5.72
CA GLY A 61 -9.17 27.39 5.89
C GLY A 61 -9.73 26.46 4.81
N VAL A 62 -8.87 25.82 4.03
CA VAL A 62 -9.26 24.85 2.98
C VAL A 62 -9.57 23.48 3.58
N CYS A 63 -8.86 23.10 4.65
CA CYS A 63 -9.06 21.87 5.38
C CYS A 63 -9.40 22.15 6.84
N GLU A 64 -10.31 21.34 7.41
CA GLU A 64 -10.57 21.37 8.84
C GLU A 64 -9.39 20.74 9.60
N LYS A 65 -9.06 21.33 10.74
CA LYS A 65 -8.03 20.78 11.62
C LYS A 65 -8.60 19.58 12.36
N GLU A 66 -8.00 18.42 12.16
CA GLU A 66 -8.30 17.24 12.94
C GLU A 66 -7.33 17.12 14.12
N ASP A 67 -7.87 16.98 15.33
CA ASP A 67 -7.05 16.74 16.51
C ASP A 67 -6.58 15.27 16.54
N PHE A 68 -5.28 15.08 16.75
CA PHE A 68 -4.72 13.73 16.88
C PHE A 68 -5.23 13.04 18.15
N VAL A 69 -6.01 11.99 17.98
CA VAL A 69 -6.44 11.11 19.06
C VAL A 69 -5.60 9.82 19.02
N PRO A 70 -4.68 9.63 19.96
CA PRO A 70 -3.87 8.42 19.99
C PRO A 70 -4.75 7.18 20.22
N LEU A 71 -4.49 6.12 19.48
CA LEU A 71 -5.17 4.84 19.68
C LEU A 71 -4.83 4.29 21.08
N ALA A 72 -5.79 3.64 21.70
CA ALA A 72 -5.56 2.91 22.95
C ALA A 72 -4.43 1.90 22.80
N LYS A 73 -3.75 1.60 23.92
CA LYS A 73 -2.68 0.59 23.95
C LYS A 73 -3.16 -0.70 23.28
N PRO A 74 -2.33 -1.33 22.44
CA PRO A 74 -2.74 -2.51 21.71
C PRO A 74 -3.06 -3.67 22.65
N GLU A 75 -4.28 -4.18 22.59
CA GLU A 75 -4.72 -5.37 23.31
C GLU A 75 -3.94 -6.61 22.81
N LYS A 76 -3.91 -7.67 23.65
CA LYS A 76 -3.27 -8.96 23.30
C LYS A 76 -3.74 -9.49 21.93
N PHE A 77 -5.01 -9.30 21.59
CA PHE A 77 -5.57 -9.70 20.31
C PHE A 77 -4.90 -9.00 19.11
N ARG A 78 -4.57 -7.72 19.21
CA ARG A 78 -3.87 -6.98 18.14
C ARG A 78 -2.45 -7.50 17.91
N TRP A 79 -1.76 -7.89 18.99
CA TRP A 79 -0.44 -8.53 18.88
C TRP A 79 -0.52 -9.91 18.23
N ILE A 80 -1.47 -10.75 18.63
CA ILE A 80 -1.69 -12.06 18.00
C ILE A 80 -2.03 -11.89 16.52
N SER A 81 -2.90 -10.94 16.18
CA SER A 81 -3.24 -10.62 14.80
C SER A 81 -2.02 -10.17 13.98
N ALA A 82 -1.10 -9.39 14.57
CA ALA A 82 0.13 -8.99 13.91
C ALA A 82 1.07 -10.18 13.66
N ILE A 83 1.24 -11.07 14.64
CA ILE A 83 2.05 -12.29 14.50
C ILE A 83 1.47 -13.17 13.38
N VAL A 84 0.16 -13.36 13.34
CA VAL A 84 -0.49 -14.18 12.29
C VAL A 84 -0.33 -13.51 10.91
N ARG A 85 -0.42 -12.18 10.79
CA ARG A 85 -0.16 -11.47 9.55
C ARG A 85 1.28 -11.66 9.06
N VAL A 86 2.25 -11.52 9.96
CA VAL A 86 3.66 -11.72 9.65
C VAL A 86 3.91 -13.17 9.22
N GLY A 87 3.35 -14.14 9.93
CA GLY A 87 3.43 -15.56 9.57
C GLY A 87 2.82 -15.86 8.21
N ALA A 88 1.62 -15.33 7.93
CA ALA A 88 0.97 -15.49 6.64
C ALA A 88 1.78 -14.86 5.50
N ALA A 89 2.29 -13.64 5.71
CA ALA A 89 3.14 -12.97 4.73
C ALA A 89 4.45 -13.74 4.50
N ALA A 90 5.06 -14.31 5.54
CA ALA A 90 6.27 -15.13 5.42
C ALA A 90 6.04 -16.40 4.60
N VAL A 91 4.95 -17.12 4.89
CA VAL A 91 4.58 -18.35 4.16
C VAL A 91 4.30 -18.07 2.69
N LEU A 92 3.65 -16.94 2.39
CA LEU A 92 3.37 -16.54 1.00
C LEU A 92 4.59 -15.99 0.28
N ALA A 93 5.47 -15.25 0.98
CA ALA A 93 6.63 -14.61 0.37
C ALA A 93 7.63 -15.62 -0.19
N PHE A 94 7.87 -16.72 0.52
CA PHE A 94 8.89 -17.70 0.14
C PHE A 94 8.66 -18.31 -1.26
N PRO A 95 7.50 -18.92 -1.57
CA PRO A 95 7.25 -19.46 -2.91
C PRO A 95 7.16 -18.36 -3.97
N LEU A 96 6.54 -17.22 -3.68
CA LEU A 96 6.33 -16.15 -4.66
C LEU A 96 7.65 -15.52 -5.13
N ILE A 97 8.59 -15.29 -4.21
CA ILE A 97 9.94 -14.81 -4.56
C ILE A 97 10.69 -15.87 -5.36
N HIS A 98 10.58 -17.14 -4.96
CA HIS A 98 11.26 -18.23 -5.67
C HIS A 98 10.78 -18.41 -7.12
N PHE A 99 9.50 -18.18 -7.37
CA PHE A 99 8.92 -18.25 -8.73
C PHE A 99 9.02 -16.92 -9.51
N GLY A 100 9.68 -15.90 -8.96
CA GLY A 100 9.87 -14.60 -9.63
C GLY A 100 8.63 -13.71 -9.72
N VAL A 101 7.56 -14.02 -8.96
CA VAL A 101 6.30 -13.24 -8.91
C VAL A 101 6.27 -12.35 -7.66
N GLN A 102 7.32 -11.55 -7.51
CA GLN A 102 7.57 -10.79 -6.29
C GLN A 102 6.55 -9.66 -6.01
N PHE A 103 5.87 -9.15 -7.04
CA PHE A 103 4.87 -8.08 -6.85
C PHE A 103 3.56 -8.58 -6.25
N CYS A 104 3.32 -9.90 -6.18
CA CYS A 104 2.24 -10.47 -5.38
C CYS A 104 2.34 -10.13 -3.89
N ILE A 105 3.55 -9.76 -3.41
CA ILE A 105 3.82 -9.32 -2.03
C ILE A 105 4.37 -7.89 -1.98
N ALA A 106 4.01 -7.08 -2.98
CA ALA A 106 4.43 -5.68 -3.02
C ALA A 106 4.10 -4.98 -1.69
N PRO A 107 4.98 -4.10 -1.18
CA PRO A 107 4.79 -3.44 0.11
C PRO A 107 3.43 -2.76 0.30
N PRO A 108 2.83 -2.08 -0.71
CA PRO A 108 1.48 -1.56 -0.56
C PRO A 108 0.41 -2.65 -0.40
N LEU A 109 0.62 -3.88 -0.90
CA LEU A 109 -0.28 -5.01 -0.62
C LEU A 109 -0.16 -5.49 0.84
N LEU A 110 1.02 -5.42 1.46
CA LEU A 110 1.20 -5.70 2.89
C LEU A 110 0.49 -4.67 3.76
N VAL A 111 0.46 -3.39 3.32
CA VAL A 111 -0.37 -2.35 3.94
C VAL A 111 -1.84 -2.70 3.80
N ALA A 112 -2.29 -3.02 2.60
CA ALA A 112 -3.67 -3.43 2.32
C ALA A 112 -4.07 -4.66 3.16
N PHE A 113 -3.19 -5.66 3.29
CA PHE A 113 -3.42 -6.83 4.14
C PHE A 113 -3.61 -6.46 5.61
N THR A 114 -2.84 -5.49 6.10
CA THR A 114 -2.99 -4.97 7.46
C THR A 114 -4.37 -4.33 7.65
N GLU A 115 -4.84 -3.54 6.69
CA GLU A 115 -6.17 -2.93 6.69
C GLU A 115 -7.29 -3.98 6.52
N PHE A 116 -7.13 -4.96 5.64
CA PHE A 116 -8.11 -6.05 5.43
C PHE A 116 -8.28 -6.92 6.69
N SER A 117 -7.23 -7.04 7.48
CA SER A 117 -7.23 -7.81 8.71
C SER A 117 -7.98 -7.11 9.85
N ASP A 118 -8.27 -5.81 9.74
CA ASP A 118 -9.09 -5.09 10.68
C ASP A 118 -10.58 -5.44 10.46
N PRO A 119 -11.28 -6.00 11.46
CA PRO A 119 -12.70 -6.33 11.35
C PRO A 119 -13.60 -5.13 11.03
N GLN A 120 -13.18 -3.91 11.39
CA GLN A 120 -13.95 -2.68 11.17
C GLN A 120 -13.62 -2.01 9.83
N SER A 121 -12.66 -2.52 9.07
CA SER A 121 -12.26 -1.94 7.79
C SER A 121 -13.37 -1.99 6.75
N LYS A 122 -13.64 -0.84 6.12
CA LYS A 122 -14.55 -0.74 4.97
C LYS A 122 -14.06 -1.58 3.77
N ALA A 123 -12.75 -1.76 3.65
CA ALA A 123 -12.16 -2.58 2.60
C ALA A 123 -12.56 -4.06 2.72
N ARG A 124 -12.64 -4.57 3.96
CA ARG A 124 -13.08 -5.93 4.26
C ARG A 124 -14.56 -6.17 4.01
N SER A 125 -15.40 -5.15 4.16
CA SER A 125 -16.86 -5.28 3.99
C SER A 125 -17.30 -5.56 2.56
N LYS A 126 -16.48 -5.17 1.56
CA LYS A 126 -16.74 -5.37 0.12
C LYS A 126 -15.50 -5.96 -0.57
N PRO A 127 -15.14 -7.24 -0.28
CA PRO A 127 -13.86 -7.81 -0.64
C PRO A 127 -13.60 -7.82 -2.16
N VAL A 128 -14.55 -8.26 -2.95
CA VAL A 128 -14.41 -8.30 -4.42
C VAL A 128 -14.22 -6.90 -4.99
N LYS A 129 -15.01 -5.93 -4.53
CA LYS A 129 -14.90 -4.55 -4.97
C LYS A 129 -13.53 -3.95 -4.63
N THR A 130 -13.04 -4.22 -3.42
CA THR A 130 -11.71 -3.78 -2.96
C THR A 130 -10.61 -4.34 -3.85
N VAL A 131 -10.62 -5.64 -4.14
CA VAL A 131 -9.64 -6.28 -5.04
C VAL A 131 -9.70 -5.68 -6.45
N LEU A 132 -10.90 -5.44 -6.98
CA LEU A 132 -11.07 -4.82 -8.31
C LEU A 132 -10.54 -3.38 -8.36
N ILE A 133 -10.76 -2.57 -7.31
CA ILE A 133 -10.21 -1.20 -7.24
C ILE A 133 -8.68 -1.24 -7.24
N ILE A 134 -8.09 -2.08 -6.41
CA ILE A 134 -6.63 -2.24 -6.31
C ILE A 134 -6.04 -2.65 -7.66
N THR A 135 -6.61 -3.67 -8.28
CA THR A 135 -6.16 -4.17 -9.59
C THR A 135 -6.38 -3.14 -10.70
N GLY A 136 -7.52 -2.44 -10.68
CA GLY A 136 -7.82 -1.36 -11.63
C GLY A 136 -6.82 -0.21 -11.56
N CYS A 137 -6.43 0.22 -10.36
CA CYS A 137 -5.38 1.24 -10.18
C CYS A 137 -4.03 0.74 -10.68
N ALA A 138 -3.63 -0.50 -10.34
CA ALA A 138 -2.38 -1.10 -10.80
C ALA A 138 -2.32 -1.23 -12.33
N LEU A 139 -3.41 -1.70 -12.95
CA LEU A 139 -3.54 -1.82 -14.40
C LEU A 139 -3.44 -0.46 -15.08
N THR A 140 -4.17 0.53 -14.58
CA THR A 140 -4.15 1.89 -15.13
C THR A 140 -2.75 2.50 -15.06
N GLY A 141 -2.05 2.35 -13.93
CA GLY A 141 -0.67 2.81 -13.78
C GLY A 141 0.31 2.14 -14.75
N ALA A 142 0.21 0.81 -14.89
CA ALA A 142 1.03 0.05 -15.83
C ALA A 142 0.77 0.49 -17.29
N LEU A 143 -0.51 0.64 -17.67
CA LEU A 143 -0.88 1.10 -19.01
C LEU A 143 -0.40 2.53 -19.29
N LEU A 144 -0.55 3.45 -18.33
CA LEU A 144 -0.09 4.83 -18.50
C LEU A 144 1.42 4.88 -18.70
N ARG A 145 2.20 4.14 -17.91
CA ARG A 145 3.64 4.05 -18.13
C ARG A 145 3.99 3.46 -19.48
N TYR A 146 3.37 2.35 -19.85
CA TYR A 146 3.62 1.69 -21.13
C TYR A 146 3.32 2.60 -22.31
N LEU A 147 2.13 3.22 -22.34
CA LEU A 147 1.70 4.06 -23.44
C LEU A 147 2.46 5.38 -23.53
N LEU A 148 2.63 6.07 -22.40
CA LEU A 148 3.22 7.41 -22.39
C LEU A 148 4.73 7.38 -22.39
N CYS A 149 5.36 6.52 -21.58
CA CYS A 149 6.83 6.53 -21.45
C CYS A 149 7.49 5.59 -22.45
N CYS A 150 7.02 4.32 -22.56
CA CYS A 150 7.67 3.34 -23.41
C CYS A 150 7.36 3.56 -24.90
N ASN A 151 6.13 3.95 -25.25
CA ASN A 151 5.75 4.14 -26.65
C ASN A 151 5.89 5.59 -27.12
N ALA A 152 5.42 6.57 -26.32
CA ALA A 152 5.43 7.98 -26.72
C ALA A 152 6.65 8.77 -26.24
N GLY A 153 7.57 8.16 -25.46
CA GLY A 153 8.78 8.82 -24.96
C GLY A 153 8.57 10.00 -24.02
N LEU A 154 7.37 10.09 -23.42
CA LEU A 154 7.02 11.17 -22.51
C LEU A 154 7.67 10.96 -21.13
N PRO A 155 7.88 12.05 -20.36
CA PRO A 155 8.55 11.97 -19.07
C PRO A 155 7.72 11.14 -18.06
N LEU A 156 8.43 10.35 -17.25
CA LEU A 156 7.86 9.47 -16.23
C LEU A 156 7.00 10.23 -15.21
N THR A 157 7.36 11.48 -14.92
CA THR A 157 6.61 12.37 -14.04
C THR A 157 5.18 12.60 -14.52
N LEU A 158 4.98 12.76 -15.83
CA LEU A 158 3.63 12.93 -16.40
C LEU A 158 2.80 11.67 -16.21
N ALA A 159 3.37 10.50 -16.49
CA ALA A 159 2.71 9.23 -16.26
C ALA A 159 2.34 9.01 -14.79
N ALA A 160 3.22 9.41 -13.87
CA ALA A 160 2.98 9.34 -12.42
C ALA A 160 1.80 10.25 -12.00
N ILE A 161 1.79 11.50 -12.44
CA ILE A 161 0.71 12.46 -12.14
C ILE A 161 -0.64 11.92 -12.65
N LEU A 162 -0.68 11.46 -13.90
CA LEU A 162 -1.89 10.89 -14.49
C LEU A 162 -2.34 9.61 -13.81
N SER A 163 -1.39 8.78 -13.34
CA SER A 163 -1.69 7.57 -12.59
C SER A 163 -2.33 7.88 -11.23
N VAL A 164 -1.83 8.87 -10.50
CA VAL A 164 -2.43 9.32 -9.24
C VAL A 164 -3.83 9.88 -9.48
N ALA A 165 -3.99 10.74 -10.48
CA ALA A 165 -5.30 11.31 -10.84
C ALA A 165 -6.31 10.22 -11.20
N ALA A 166 -5.90 9.25 -12.02
CA ALA A 166 -6.74 8.11 -12.41
C ALA A 166 -7.12 7.25 -11.21
N ALA A 167 -6.18 6.95 -10.30
CA ALA A 167 -6.45 6.19 -9.08
C ALA A 167 -7.48 6.90 -8.19
N LEU A 168 -7.37 8.23 -8.01
CA LEU A 168 -8.35 9.03 -7.26
C LEU A 168 -9.72 8.99 -7.93
N ILE A 169 -9.78 9.07 -9.26
CA ILE A 169 -11.02 9.00 -10.03
C ILE A 169 -11.66 7.61 -9.86
N ILE A 170 -10.88 6.52 -9.99
CA ILE A 170 -11.37 5.15 -9.82
C ILE A 170 -11.96 4.98 -8.40
N MET A 171 -11.24 5.41 -7.37
CA MET A 171 -11.70 5.32 -5.97
C MET A 171 -12.96 6.15 -5.72
N LYS A 172 -13.04 7.36 -6.31
CA LYS A 172 -14.21 8.24 -6.22
C LYS A 172 -15.44 7.62 -6.83
N PHE A 173 -15.36 7.14 -8.09
CA PHE A 173 -16.48 6.47 -8.75
C PHE A 173 -16.86 5.15 -8.09
N ALA A 174 -15.88 4.43 -7.55
CA ALA A 174 -16.14 3.25 -6.76
C ALA A 174 -16.78 3.58 -5.39
N GLY A 175 -16.78 4.83 -4.93
CA GLY A 175 -17.30 5.21 -3.60
C GLY A 175 -16.57 4.48 -2.45
N GLN A 176 -15.29 4.16 -2.64
CA GLN A 176 -14.46 3.50 -1.63
C GLN A 176 -13.02 3.97 -1.77
N PHE A 177 -12.54 4.67 -0.75
CA PHE A 177 -11.18 5.17 -0.70
C PHE A 177 -10.26 4.10 -0.07
N ILE A 178 -9.24 3.70 -0.82
CA ILE A 178 -8.27 2.64 -0.44
C ILE A 178 -6.87 3.20 -0.72
N PRO A 179 -6.20 3.82 0.27
CA PRO A 179 -4.88 4.45 0.06
C PRO A 179 -3.84 3.53 -0.58
N PRO A 180 -3.73 2.23 -0.21
CA PRO A 180 -2.81 1.30 -0.87
C PRO A 180 -3.03 1.14 -2.38
N ALA A 181 -4.26 1.30 -2.87
CA ALA A 181 -4.55 1.20 -4.31
C ALA A 181 -3.88 2.34 -5.11
N GLY A 182 -3.83 3.55 -4.54
CA GLY A 182 -3.10 4.66 -5.13
C GLY A 182 -1.60 4.39 -5.24
N ALA A 183 -1.00 3.85 -4.18
CA ALA A 183 0.42 3.46 -4.19
C ALA A 183 0.72 2.38 -5.24
N LEU A 184 -0.17 1.38 -5.37
CA LEU A 184 -0.05 0.34 -6.40
C LEU A 184 -0.23 0.88 -7.82
N GLY A 185 -1.00 1.94 -8.00
CA GLY A 185 -1.10 2.65 -9.28
C GLY A 185 0.18 3.37 -9.69
N VAL A 186 0.96 3.86 -8.72
CA VAL A 186 2.23 4.58 -8.98
C VAL A 186 3.44 3.63 -9.01
N LEU A 187 3.39 2.49 -8.36
CA LEU A 187 4.48 1.52 -8.30
C LEU A 187 5.03 1.12 -9.69
N PRO A 188 4.23 1.02 -10.77
CA PRO A 188 4.74 0.81 -12.13
C PRO A 188 5.83 1.80 -12.57
N MET A 189 5.92 2.98 -11.98
CA MET A 189 6.92 4.00 -12.36
C MET A 189 8.35 3.63 -11.96
N ILE A 190 8.51 2.71 -10.99
CA ILE A 190 9.82 2.37 -10.43
C ILE A 190 10.22 0.91 -10.66
N ILE A 191 9.31 0.04 -11.12
CA ILE A 191 9.63 -1.38 -11.40
C ILE A 191 10.35 -1.54 -12.74
N PRO A 192 11.06 -2.67 -13.02
CA PRO A 192 11.64 -2.96 -14.32
C PRO A 192 10.59 -2.98 -15.43
N GLN A 193 11.00 -2.55 -16.64
CA GLN A 193 10.07 -2.46 -17.78
C GLN A 193 9.54 -3.82 -18.21
N GLU A 194 10.35 -4.86 -18.09
CA GLU A 194 10.04 -6.24 -18.48
C GLU A 194 8.87 -6.81 -17.65
N THR A 195 8.72 -6.35 -16.39
CA THR A 195 7.67 -6.82 -15.49
C THR A 195 6.37 -6.06 -15.63
N LEU A 196 6.35 -4.98 -16.40
CA LEU A 196 5.25 -4.04 -16.48
C LEU A 196 3.92 -4.67 -16.92
N LEU A 197 3.97 -5.59 -17.89
CA LEU A 197 2.77 -6.24 -18.43
C LEU A 197 2.20 -7.31 -17.50
N ILE A 198 3.05 -7.99 -16.74
CA ILE A 198 2.61 -9.04 -15.80
C ILE A 198 2.21 -8.45 -14.44
N TYR A 199 2.71 -7.26 -14.12
CA TYR A 199 2.48 -6.59 -12.84
C TYR A 199 1.00 -6.53 -12.40
N PRO A 200 0.02 -6.12 -13.24
CA PRO A 200 -1.39 -6.08 -12.83
C PRO A 200 -1.96 -7.46 -12.45
N ALA A 201 -1.49 -8.52 -13.11
CA ALA A 201 -1.89 -9.89 -12.81
C ALA A 201 -1.31 -10.35 -11.46
N GLU A 202 -0.04 -10.01 -11.18
CA GLU A 202 0.56 -10.28 -9.89
C GLU A 202 -0.16 -9.54 -8.75
N ILE A 203 -0.51 -8.26 -8.97
CA ILE A 203 -1.28 -7.49 -7.98
C ILE A 203 -2.68 -8.09 -7.76
N LEU A 204 -3.36 -8.52 -8.82
CA LEU A 204 -4.65 -9.20 -8.69
C LEU A 204 -4.52 -10.47 -7.83
N ALA A 205 -3.55 -11.32 -8.15
CA ALA A 205 -3.32 -12.57 -7.42
C ALA A 205 -2.96 -12.29 -5.95
N GLY A 206 -2.02 -11.38 -5.70
CA GLY A 206 -1.62 -10.99 -4.35
C GLY A 206 -2.77 -10.38 -3.54
N ALA A 207 -3.53 -9.45 -4.13
CA ALA A 207 -4.69 -8.83 -3.48
C ALA A 207 -5.78 -9.86 -3.14
N ALA A 208 -6.07 -10.80 -4.05
CA ALA A 208 -7.04 -11.87 -3.82
C ALA A 208 -6.61 -12.81 -2.69
N VAL A 209 -5.35 -13.24 -2.69
CA VAL A 209 -4.79 -14.13 -1.66
C VAL A 209 -4.78 -13.43 -0.29
N PHE A 210 -4.29 -12.18 -0.20
CA PHE A 210 -4.29 -11.46 1.06
C PHE A 210 -5.70 -11.13 1.56
N MET A 211 -6.63 -10.84 0.66
CA MET A 211 -8.03 -10.64 1.04
C MET A 211 -8.64 -11.96 1.58
N ALA A 212 -8.42 -13.09 0.90
CA ALA A 212 -8.88 -14.39 1.38
C ALA A 212 -8.29 -14.74 2.75
N ALA A 213 -6.97 -14.56 2.92
CA ALA A 213 -6.30 -14.75 4.20
C ALA A 213 -6.90 -13.85 5.30
N ALA A 214 -7.12 -12.55 5.00
CA ALA A 214 -7.71 -11.61 5.93
C ALA A 214 -9.13 -11.99 6.35
N LEU A 215 -9.94 -12.55 5.45
CA LEU A 215 -11.30 -13.00 5.75
C LEU A 215 -11.31 -14.18 6.73
N CYS A 216 -10.24 -14.99 6.78
CA CYS A 216 -10.08 -16.06 7.76
C CYS A 216 -9.82 -15.53 9.19
N PHE A 217 -9.42 -14.27 9.37
CA PHE A 217 -9.30 -13.67 10.70
C PHE A 217 -10.68 -13.53 11.32
N ARG A 218 -10.90 -14.16 12.47
CA ARG A 218 -12.18 -14.15 13.17
C ARG A 218 -12.61 -12.73 13.52
N LYS A 219 -13.84 -12.36 13.15
CA LYS A 219 -14.52 -11.20 13.69
C LYS A 219 -14.75 -11.47 15.18
N LYS A 220 -14.15 -10.68 16.08
CA LYS A 220 -14.51 -10.72 17.50
C LYS A 220 -15.92 -10.13 17.57
N GLU A 221 -16.91 -10.95 17.87
CA GLU A 221 -18.23 -10.46 18.26
C GLU A 221 -18.05 -9.73 19.60
N THR A 222 -18.24 -8.43 19.56
CA THR A 222 -18.42 -7.58 20.74
C THR A 222 -19.85 -7.60 21.16
#